data_d742cf31f5933573af199e596328925f
#
_entry.id   d742cf31f5933573af199e596328925f
#
_cell.length_a   1.000
_cell.length_b   1.000
_cell.length_c   1.000
_cell.angle_alpha   90.00
_cell.angle_beta   90.00
_cell.angle_gamma   90.00
#
_symmetry.space_group_name_H-M   'P 1'
#
loop_
_entity.id
_entity.type
_entity.pdbx_description
1 polymer ?
#
loop_
_entity_poly.entity_id
_entity_poly.type
_entity_poly.pdbx_seq_one_letter_code
_entity_poly.pdbx_strand_id
1 'polypeptide(L)'
;MKVSSLGEDAVVAALTRGLPCGENVRLGAGDDCAVIGGARDRMWQLLKTDCVVEGVHFLGAEKPARIGWKALCRAVSDIAAMGGGPRHALITIAVARDVKMAWLRGIYAGLRAAARRFGVSIVGGETSRSPGPAFISIALTGEVERTRCVTRGGGKAGDVLFVTGRLGGSLAGKHLDFIPRIAEARWLTANFKIRAMMDISDGLAADLPRLARASGCGFEICEETIPRNRGCTVAQALSDGEDFELLFAARPAEASRLEAQWRRKFPKLPLTKIGALRRRNADNPVHSLAVQRTGLSALRNSPASAKRRSTKPKPRGHDHFA
;
A
#
# COMPACT_ATOMS: atom_id res chain seq x y z
N MET A 1 -27.64 10.30 1.24
CA MET A 1 -26.91 9.03 1.19
C MET A 1 -25.84 9.08 2.27
N LYS A 2 -25.70 8.05 3.11
CA LYS A 2 -24.67 8.02 4.17
C LYS A 2 -23.34 7.50 3.59
N VAL A 3 -22.20 7.97 4.13
CA VAL A 3 -20.86 7.52 3.73
C VAL A 3 -20.73 6.00 3.85
N SER A 4 -21.26 5.42 4.94
CA SER A 4 -21.26 3.97 5.19
C SER A 4 -21.95 3.11 4.10
N SER A 5 -22.72 3.71 3.19
CA SER A 5 -23.36 3.00 2.08
C SER A 5 -22.55 3.01 0.78
N LEU A 6 -21.41 3.72 0.74
CA LEU A 6 -20.64 3.95 -0.48
C LEU A 6 -19.33 3.14 -0.57
N GLY A 7 -18.69 2.89 0.55
CA GLY A 7 -17.30 2.43 0.59
C GLY A 7 -16.28 3.52 0.24
N GLU A 8 -15.04 3.34 0.66
CA GLU A 8 -13.98 4.36 0.59
C GLU A 8 -13.69 4.83 -0.84
N ASP A 9 -13.45 3.92 -1.78
CA ASP A 9 -13.13 4.25 -3.19
C ASP A 9 -14.20 5.17 -3.83
N ALA A 10 -15.49 4.92 -3.55
CA ALA A 10 -16.58 5.71 -4.10
C ALA A 10 -16.66 7.11 -3.45
N VAL A 11 -16.41 7.20 -2.14
CA VAL A 11 -16.33 8.47 -1.42
C VAL A 11 -15.19 9.32 -1.96
N VAL A 12 -13.98 8.76 -2.06
CA VAL A 12 -12.82 9.47 -2.61
C VAL A 12 -13.09 9.94 -4.04
N ALA A 13 -13.62 9.06 -4.91
CA ALA A 13 -13.95 9.43 -6.29
C ALA A 13 -14.98 10.57 -6.38
N ALA A 14 -15.98 10.59 -5.48
CA ALA A 14 -16.99 11.65 -5.45
C ALA A 14 -16.40 12.99 -4.99
N LEU A 15 -15.52 12.98 -3.98
CA LEU A 15 -14.94 14.19 -3.40
C LEU A 15 -13.81 14.77 -4.26
N THR A 16 -13.10 13.95 -5.01
CA THR A 16 -11.96 14.40 -5.82
C THR A 16 -12.34 14.76 -7.26
N ARG A 17 -13.58 14.52 -7.66
CA ARG A 17 -14.07 14.87 -9.00
C ARG A 17 -14.08 16.38 -9.20
N GLY A 18 -13.36 16.84 -10.25
CA GLY A 18 -13.34 18.26 -10.62
C GLY A 18 -12.55 19.16 -9.69
N LEU A 19 -11.65 18.61 -8.87
CA LEU A 19 -10.70 19.42 -8.12
C LEU A 19 -9.86 20.26 -9.10
N PRO A 20 -9.65 21.57 -8.82
CA PRO A 20 -8.83 22.41 -9.67
C PRO A 20 -7.36 21.95 -9.58
N CYS A 21 -6.72 21.80 -10.74
CA CYS A 21 -5.31 21.45 -10.85
C CYS A 21 -4.56 22.53 -11.62
N GLY A 22 -3.47 23.04 -11.05
CA GLY A 22 -2.56 23.96 -11.72
C GLY A 22 -1.68 23.24 -12.76
N GLU A 23 -1.05 24.00 -13.66
CA GLU A 23 -0.20 23.48 -14.75
C GLU A 23 1.01 22.66 -14.27
N ASN A 24 1.45 22.86 -13.05
CA ASN A 24 2.56 22.13 -12.43
C ASN A 24 2.12 20.80 -11.76
N VAL A 25 0.83 20.49 -11.70
CA VAL A 25 0.34 19.20 -11.18
C VAL A 25 0.45 18.16 -12.28
N ARG A 26 1.34 17.18 -12.07
CA ARG A 26 1.53 16.04 -13.01
C ARG A 26 0.58 14.90 -12.71
N LEU A 27 0.28 14.72 -11.42
CA LEU A 27 -0.67 13.73 -10.95
C LEU A 27 -1.35 14.31 -9.70
N GLY A 28 -2.68 14.39 -9.74
CA GLY A 28 -3.49 14.81 -8.60
C GLY A 28 -3.90 13.62 -7.73
N ALA A 29 -5.12 13.69 -7.18
CA ALA A 29 -5.68 12.60 -6.36
C ALA A 29 -5.89 11.32 -7.19
N GLY A 30 -5.67 10.15 -6.55
CA GLY A 30 -5.91 8.83 -7.16
C GLY A 30 -4.70 7.91 -7.23
N ASP A 31 -3.57 8.36 -6.73
CA ASP A 31 -2.34 7.55 -6.57
C ASP A 31 -1.83 7.62 -5.13
N ASP A 32 -0.70 6.99 -4.83
CA ASP A 32 -0.12 6.98 -3.48
C ASP A 32 0.29 8.38 -3.04
N CYS A 33 0.82 9.20 -3.96
CA CYS A 33 1.11 10.62 -3.74
C CYS A 33 0.63 11.49 -4.90
N ALA A 34 0.36 12.76 -4.62
CA ALA A 34 0.29 13.77 -5.68
C ALA A 34 1.71 14.07 -6.19
N VAL A 35 1.84 14.39 -7.48
CA VAL A 35 3.12 14.69 -8.14
C VAL A 35 3.09 16.13 -8.67
N ILE A 36 4.03 16.94 -8.21
CA ILE A 36 4.17 18.35 -8.60
C ILE A 36 5.51 18.56 -9.30
N GLY A 37 5.51 19.30 -10.39
CA GLY A 37 6.74 19.66 -11.09
C GLY A 37 6.51 20.17 -12.51
N GLY A 38 7.47 20.87 -13.06
CA GLY A 38 7.48 21.32 -14.44
C GLY A 38 7.76 20.17 -15.43
N ALA A 39 7.36 20.36 -16.67
CA ALA A 39 7.59 19.36 -17.73
C ALA A 39 9.07 19.10 -18.01
N ARG A 40 9.93 20.07 -17.71
CA ARG A 40 11.39 20.01 -17.94
C ARG A 40 12.20 19.72 -16.69
N ASP A 41 11.55 19.64 -15.51
CA ASP A 41 12.23 19.38 -14.25
C ASP A 41 12.83 17.97 -14.24
N ARG A 42 14.04 17.86 -13.70
CA ARG A 42 14.69 16.54 -13.51
C ARG A 42 14.11 15.82 -12.31
N MET A 43 13.69 16.59 -11.30
CA MET A 43 13.09 16.11 -10.05
C MET A 43 11.65 16.58 -9.96
N TRP A 44 10.78 15.70 -9.53
CA TRP A 44 9.41 16.02 -9.17
C TRP A 44 9.23 15.93 -7.66
N GLN A 45 8.36 16.76 -7.13
CA GLN A 45 7.95 16.70 -5.73
C GLN A 45 6.79 15.73 -5.56
N LEU A 46 6.84 14.95 -4.50
CA LEU A 46 5.76 14.09 -4.04
C LEU A 46 5.12 14.74 -2.82
N LEU A 47 3.80 14.82 -2.80
CA LEU A 47 3.02 15.32 -1.68
C LEU A 47 2.10 14.22 -1.18
N LYS A 48 2.19 13.91 0.11
CA LYS A 48 1.34 12.92 0.79
C LYS A 48 0.82 13.47 2.10
N THR A 49 -0.41 13.16 2.41
CA THR A 49 -0.94 13.23 3.77
C THR A 49 -1.48 11.87 4.19
N ASP A 50 -1.24 11.51 5.43
CA ASP A 50 -1.79 10.28 6.01
C ASP A 50 -2.08 10.51 7.50
N CYS A 51 -2.94 9.71 8.09
CA CYS A 51 -3.28 9.84 9.50
C CYS A 51 -3.38 8.50 10.21
N VAL A 52 -3.22 8.54 11.53
CA VAL A 52 -3.57 7.45 12.42
C VAL A 52 -4.54 7.93 13.48
N VAL A 53 -5.59 7.16 13.70
CA VAL A 53 -6.69 7.45 14.63
C VAL A 53 -6.74 6.34 15.67
N GLU A 54 -6.84 6.72 16.94
CA GLU A 54 -7.02 5.77 18.04
C GLU A 54 -8.34 4.99 17.89
N GLY A 55 -8.29 3.69 18.15
CA GLY A 55 -9.41 2.78 17.96
C GLY A 55 -9.58 2.28 16.52
N VAL A 56 -8.88 2.88 15.56
CA VAL A 56 -8.88 2.47 14.13
C VAL A 56 -7.52 1.91 13.74
N HIS A 57 -6.47 2.70 13.90
CA HIS A 57 -5.12 2.37 13.45
C HIS A 57 -4.17 1.93 14.56
N PHE A 58 -4.52 2.23 15.81
CA PHE A 58 -3.78 1.82 17.00
C PHE A 58 -4.72 1.78 18.22
N LEU A 59 -4.36 1.00 19.22
CA LEU A 59 -5.08 0.94 20.48
C LEU A 59 -4.38 1.82 21.52
N GLY A 60 -5.16 2.42 22.45
CA GLY A 60 -4.63 3.29 23.51
C GLY A 60 -3.61 2.61 24.44
N ALA A 61 -3.64 1.27 24.53
CA ALA A 61 -2.68 0.47 25.30
C ALA A 61 -1.32 0.28 24.60
N GLU A 62 -1.21 0.64 23.34
CA GLU A 62 0.03 0.50 22.56
C GLU A 62 1.11 1.45 23.05
N LYS A 63 2.38 1.03 22.91
CA LYS A 63 3.52 1.88 23.30
C LYS A 63 3.55 3.14 22.41
N PRO A 64 3.52 4.35 23.01
CA PRO A 64 3.43 5.60 22.24
C PRO A 64 4.53 5.76 21.17
N ALA A 65 5.74 5.27 21.43
CA ALA A 65 6.82 5.33 20.46
C ALA A 65 6.53 4.47 19.19
N ARG A 66 5.84 3.34 19.31
CA ARG A 66 5.44 2.53 18.15
C ARG A 66 4.35 3.23 17.34
N ILE A 67 3.42 3.90 18.02
CA ILE A 67 2.36 4.69 17.35
C ILE A 67 3.00 5.82 16.53
N GLY A 68 3.93 6.57 17.11
CA GLY A 68 4.65 7.62 16.41
C GLY A 68 5.50 7.10 15.24
N TRP A 69 6.16 5.94 15.41
CA TRP A 69 6.86 5.25 14.35
C TRP A 69 5.89 4.92 13.19
N LYS A 70 4.78 4.24 13.47
CA LYS A 70 3.75 3.87 12.49
C LYS A 70 3.23 5.10 11.75
N ALA A 71 2.90 6.17 12.48
CA ALA A 71 2.31 7.37 11.88
C ALA A 71 3.18 7.96 10.76
N LEU A 72 4.50 8.09 11.00
CA LEU A 72 5.40 8.60 9.95
C LEU A 72 5.68 7.55 8.88
N CYS A 73 5.86 6.28 9.25
CA CYS A 73 6.19 5.21 8.32
C CYS A 73 5.09 4.95 7.28
N ARG A 74 3.81 5.15 7.60
CA ARG A 74 2.71 5.06 6.62
C ARG A 74 2.94 6.03 5.47
N ALA A 75 3.06 7.32 5.75
CA ALA A 75 3.32 8.33 4.72
C ALA A 75 4.65 8.09 3.96
N VAL A 76 5.68 7.57 4.64
CA VAL A 76 6.95 7.19 4.01
C VAL A 76 6.77 6.00 3.05
N SER A 77 5.85 5.08 3.34
CA SER A 77 5.53 3.93 2.47
C SER A 77 4.97 4.39 1.12
N ASP A 78 4.06 5.37 1.12
CA ASP A 78 3.52 5.95 -0.11
C ASP A 78 4.60 6.64 -0.96
N ILE A 79 5.51 7.38 -0.33
CA ILE A 79 6.65 7.96 -1.05
C ILE A 79 7.51 6.87 -1.69
N ALA A 80 7.74 5.76 -0.97
CA ALA A 80 8.45 4.61 -1.51
C ALA A 80 7.74 3.99 -2.71
N ALA A 81 6.40 3.80 -2.61
CA ALA A 81 5.57 3.25 -3.67
C ALA A 81 5.68 4.02 -5.00
N MET A 82 5.95 5.33 -4.92
CA MET A 82 6.20 6.17 -6.10
C MET A 82 7.68 6.18 -6.56
N GLY A 83 8.56 5.36 -5.95
CA GLY A 83 10.00 5.32 -6.25
C GLY A 83 10.78 6.51 -5.69
N GLY A 84 10.17 7.29 -4.82
CA GLY A 84 10.72 8.52 -4.25
C GLY A 84 11.57 8.33 -2.98
N GLY A 85 12.08 9.46 -2.49
CA GLY A 85 12.71 9.61 -1.18
C GLY A 85 11.98 10.69 -0.37
N PRO A 86 11.63 10.45 0.90
CA PRO A 86 10.95 11.44 1.74
C PRO A 86 11.87 12.60 2.11
N ARG A 87 11.30 13.79 2.43
CA ARG A 87 12.06 15.00 2.72
C ARG A 87 11.60 15.70 4.02
N HIS A 88 10.43 16.32 4.00
CA HIS A 88 9.99 17.17 5.10
C HIS A 88 8.60 16.75 5.57
N ALA A 89 8.40 16.77 6.89
CA ALA A 89 7.12 16.43 7.49
C ALA A 89 6.58 17.55 8.37
N LEU A 90 5.28 17.78 8.28
CA LEU A 90 4.49 18.52 9.25
C LEU A 90 3.63 17.52 10.02
N ILE A 91 3.58 17.67 11.34
CA ILE A 91 2.86 16.78 12.24
C ILE A 91 1.67 17.52 12.86
N THR A 92 0.46 17.11 12.54
CA THR A 92 -0.72 17.56 13.28
C THR A 92 -1.09 16.51 14.32
N ILE A 93 -1.22 16.93 15.58
CA ILE A 93 -1.66 16.06 16.67
C ILE A 93 -2.86 16.66 17.40
N ALA A 94 -3.95 15.91 17.48
CA ALA A 94 -5.12 16.28 18.24
C ALA A 94 -5.41 15.23 19.32
N VAL A 95 -5.52 15.67 20.59
CA VAL A 95 -5.65 14.78 21.75
C VAL A 95 -6.62 15.34 22.79
N ALA A 96 -7.10 14.50 23.68
CA ALA A 96 -7.91 14.90 24.81
C ALA A 96 -7.15 15.85 25.75
N ARG A 97 -7.88 16.69 26.49
CA ARG A 97 -7.31 17.71 27.38
C ARG A 97 -6.42 17.15 28.49
N ASP A 98 -6.75 15.96 28.96
CA ASP A 98 -6.13 15.28 30.10
C ASP A 98 -5.03 14.28 29.70
N VAL A 99 -4.67 14.24 28.41
CA VAL A 99 -3.58 13.39 27.93
C VAL A 99 -2.27 13.76 28.63
N LYS A 100 -1.52 12.75 29.09
CA LYS A 100 -0.26 12.96 29.81
C LYS A 100 0.85 13.39 28.83
N MET A 101 1.64 14.40 29.20
CA MET A 101 2.82 14.83 28.42
C MET A 101 3.82 13.68 28.16
N ALA A 102 3.91 12.70 29.07
CA ALA A 102 4.75 11.53 28.87
C ALA A 102 4.33 10.71 27.63
N TRP A 103 3.02 10.60 27.38
CA TRP A 103 2.49 9.93 26.19
C TRP A 103 2.87 10.69 24.90
N LEU A 104 2.68 12.01 24.87
CA LEU A 104 3.08 12.85 23.73
C LEU A 104 4.59 12.78 23.46
N ARG A 105 5.40 12.83 24.52
CA ARG A 105 6.86 12.66 24.39
C ARG A 105 7.22 11.29 23.79
N GLY A 106 6.48 10.25 24.15
CA GLY A 106 6.61 8.91 23.60
C GLY A 106 6.27 8.87 22.12
N ILE A 107 5.15 9.47 21.69
CA ILE A 107 4.79 9.63 20.24
C ILE A 107 5.94 10.30 19.49
N TYR A 108 6.41 11.45 19.97
CA TYR A 108 7.51 12.18 19.33
C TYR A 108 8.85 11.43 19.36
N ALA A 109 9.07 10.54 20.34
CA ALA A 109 10.24 9.66 20.33
C ALA A 109 10.20 8.71 19.13
N GLY A 110 9.03 8.12 18.84
CA GLY A 110 8.82 7.27 17.67
C GLY A 110 8.93 8.03 16.35
N LEU A 111 8.27 9.20 16.24
CA LEU A 111 8.37 10.08 15.08
C LEU A 111 9.83 10.44 14.78
N ARG A 112 10.60 10.86 15.80
CA ARG A 112 12.03 11.18 15.64
C ARG A 112 12.87 9.97 15.24
N ALA A 113 12.55 8.79 15.75
CA ALA A 113 13.27 7.58 15.38
C ALA A 113 13.06 7.23 13.90
N ALA A 114 11.81 7.28 13.42
CA ALA A 114 11.47 7.09 12.01
C ALA A 114 12.10 8.19 11.13
N ALA A 115 11.98 9.46 11.54
CA ALA A 115 12.54 10.60 10.82
C ALA A 115 14.05 10.45 10.61
N ARG A 116 14.81 10.12 11.67
CA ARG A 116 16.25 9.85 11.55
C ARG A 116 16.56 8.69 10.62
N ARG A 117 15.79 7.60 10.72
CA ARG A 117 16.03 6.41 9.89
C ARG A 117 15.83 6.67 8.40
N PHE A 118 14.82 7.45 8.04
CA PHE A 118 14.44 7.69 6.65
C PHE A 118 14.88 9.04 6.10
N GLY A 119 15.66 9.81 6.86
CA GLY A 119 16.17 11.12 6.42
C GLY A 119 15.08 12.18 6.29
N VAL A 120 14.02 12.11 7.12
CA VAL A 120 12.93 13.10 7.15
C VAL A 120 13.25 14.20 8.13
N SER A 121 13.10 15.46 7.71
CA SER A 121 13.14 16.62 8.61
C SER A 121 11.71 16.94 9.08
N ILE A 122 11.45 16.84 10.38
CA ILE A 122 10.20 17.33 10.97
C ILE A 122 10.36 18.84 11.13
N VAL A 123 9.62 19.61 10.36
CA VAL A 123 9.82 21.07 10.22
C VAL A 123 8.72 21.90 10.88
N GLY A 124 7.71 21.27 11.48
CA GLY A 124 6.63 21.97 12.17
C GLY A 124 5.39 21.09 12.28
N GLY A 125 4.26 21.73 12.49
CA GLY A 125 2.96 21.05 12.59
C GLY A 125 1.96 21.87 13.40
N GLU A 126 0.90 21.19 13.87
CA GLU A 126 -0.22 21.76 14.60
C GLU A 126 -0.52 20.91 15.83
N THR A 127 -0.93 21.54 16.91
CA THR A 127 -1.42 20.87 18.11
C THR A 127 -2.82 21.35 18.44
N SER A 128 -3.79 20.44 18.50
CA SER A 128 -5.17 20.76 18.72
C SER A 128 -5.79 19.85 19.80
N ARG A 129 -6.99 20.22 20.22
CA ARG A 129 -7.81 19.39 21.12
C ARG A 129 -8.74 18.50 20.32
N SER A 130 -8.79 17.21 20.67
CA SER A 130 -9.84 16.29 20.26
C SER A 130 -10.76 15.99 21.45
N PRO A 131 -12.08 16.08 21.32
CA PRO A 131 -13.01 15.65 22.34
C PRO A 131 -13.19 14.11 22.33
N GLY A 132 -12.65 13.43 21.35
CA GLY A 132 -12.73 11.97 21.13
C GLY A 132 -11.35 11.33 21.02
N PRO A 133 -11.20 10.34 20.13
CA PRO A 133 -9.95 9.62 19.92
C PRO A 133 -8.76 10.52 19.61
N ALA A 134 -7.56 10.08 19.98
CA ALA A 134 -6.35 10.75 19.57
C ALA A 134 -6.17 10.60 18.03
N PHE A 135 -5.71 11.69 17.41
CA PHE A 135 -5.52 11.79 15.98
C PHE A 135 -4.13 12.35 15.69
N ILE A 136 -3.39 11.70 14.81
CA ILE A 136 -2.07 12.16 14.37
C ILE A 136 -2.07 12.13 12.85
N SER A 137 -1.87 13.29 12.22
CA SER A 137 -1.73 13.40 10.77
C SER A 137 -0.32 13.85 10.40
N ILE A 138 0.18 13.27 9.32
CA ILE A 138 1.48 13.57 8.74
C ILE A 138 1.24 14.17 7.35
N ALA A 139 1.66 15.39 7.13
CA ALA A 139 1.85 15.93 5.78
C ALA A 139 3.33 15.76 5.43
N LEU A 140 3.63 15.00 4.39
CA LEU A 140 4.99 14.62 4.01
C LEU A 140 5.28 15.06 2.58
N THR A 141 6.43 15.68 2.38
CA THR A 141 6.99 15.90 1.05
C THR A 141 8.04 14.84 0.74
N GLY A 142 8.15 14.51 -0.54
CA GLY A 142 9.21 13.66 -1.06
C GLY A 142 9.70 14.19 -2.40
N GLU A 143 10.73 13.56 -2.92
CA GLU A 143 11.28 13.84 -4.24
C GLU A 143 11.52 12.55 -4.99
N VAL A 144 11.32 12.62 -6.31
CA VAL A 144 11.60 11.50 -7.22
C VAL A 144 12.18 12.03 -8.52
N GLU A 145 13.15 11.34 -9.08
CA GLU A 145 13.62 11.63 -10.43
C GLU A 145 12.47 11.36 -11.42
N ARG A 146 12.20 12.30 -12.30
CA ARG A 146 11.11 12.20 -13.30
C ARG A 146 11.09 10.85 -14.02
N THR A 147 12.25 10.35 -14.37
CA THR A 147 12.40 9.06 -15.10
C THR A 147 12.21 7.82 -14.23
N ARG A 148 12.13 7.98 -12.90
CA ARG A 148 11.95 6.90 -11.94
C ARG A 148 10.63 6.97 -11.19
N CYS A 149 9.83 8.01 -11.43
CA CYS A 149 8.50 8.12 -10.85
C CYS A 149 7.63 7.00 -11.40
N VAL A 150 7.11 6.18 -10.53
CA VAL A 150 6.19 5.09 -10.85
C VAL A 150 4.85 5.39 -10.20
N THR A 151 3.78 5.08 -10.91
CA THR A 151 2.40 5.27 -10.47
C THR A 151 1.69 3.92 -10.37
N ARG A 152 0.49 3.91 -9.83
CA ARG A 152 -0.41 2.74 -9.88
C ARG A 152 -0.79 2.38 -11.31
N GLY A 153 -0.84 3.36 -12.20
CA GLY A 153 -1.12 3.20 -13.63
C GLY A 153 0.15 2.97 -14.46
N GLY A 154 -0.03 2.43 -15.67
CA GLY A 154 1.06 2.19 -16.62
C GLY A 154 1.43 0.73 -16.81
N GLY A 155 0.84 -0.18 -16.01
CA GLY A 155 0.89 -1.62 -16.25
C GLY A 155 0.22 -2.01 -17.56
N LYS A 156 0.66 -3.10 -18.16
CA LYS A 156 0.14 -3.63 -19.42
C LYS A 156 -0.23 -5.10 -19.28
N ALA A 157 -1.21 -5.54 -20.05
CA ALA A 157 -1.55 -6.96 -20.14
C ALA A 157 -0.30 -7.78 -20.46
N GLY A 158 -0.08 -8.85 -19.72
CA GLY A 158 1.10 -9.70 -19.77
C GLY A 158 2.20 -9.33 -18.77
N ASP A 159 2.15 -8.15 -18.14
CA ASP A 159 3.12 -7.78 -17.10
C ASP A 159 2.99 -8.71 -15.90
N VAL A 160 4.13 -9.10 -15.36
CA VAL A 160 4.23 -9.99 -14.19
C VAL A 160 4.01 -9.18 -12.92
N LEU A 161 3.16 -9.67 -12.05
CA LEU A 161 2.88 -9.09 -10.74
C LEU A 161 3.79 -9.69 -9.67
N PHE A 162 4.43 -8.80 -8.91
CA PHE A 162 5.33 -9.14 -7.81
C PHE A 162 4.88 -8.51 -6.51
N VAL A 163 5.16 -9.21 -5.40
CA VAL A 163 5.00 -8.70 -4.04
C VAL A 163 6.31 -8.88 -3.28
N THR A 164 6.73 -7.84 -2.55
CA THR A 164 7.85 -7.93 -1.62
C THR A 164 7.41 -8.51 -0.28
N GLY A 165 8.31 -9.12 0.44
CA GLY A 165 8.09 -9.59 1.81
C GLY A 165 7.01 -10.67 1.93
N ARG A 166 6.24 -10.62 3.02
CA ARG A 166 5.18 -11.56 3.36
C ARG A 166 3.96 -10.83 3.89
N LEU A 167 2.78 -11.31 3.54
CA LEU A 167 1.48 -10.70 3.81
C LEU A 167 0.72 -11.43 4.94
N GLY A 168 -0.20 -10.70 5.55
CA GLY A 168 -1.15 -11.17 6.55
C GLY A 168 -0.58 -11.23 7.97
N GLY A 169 -1.46 -11.14 8.97
CA GLY A 169 -1.11 -11.17 10.38
C GLY A 169 -0.43 -9.89 10.89
N SER A 170 -0.40 -8.82 10.10
CA SER A 170 0.22 -7.54 10.46
C SER A 170 -0.42 -6.93 11.71
N LEU A 171 -1.74 -7.06 11.86
CA LEU A 171 -2.51 -6.54 13.01
C LEU A 171 -2.12 -7.18 14.35
N ALA A 172 -1.45 -8.34 14.36
CA ALA A 172 -0.87 -8.92 15.56
C ALA A 172 0.36 -8.16 16.10
N GLY A 173 0.65 -6.97 15.57
CA GLY A 173 1.66 -6.03 16.05
C GLY A 173 2.74 -5.62 15.03
N LYS A 174 2.94 -6.36 13.94
CA LYS A 174 3.91 -6.01 12.88
C LYS A 174 3.60 -4.64 12.27
N HIS A 175 2.31 -4.28 12.16
CA HIS A 175 1.85 -2.99 11.61
C HIS A 175 2.33 -1.77 12.39
N LEU A 176 2.79 -1.94 13.63
CA LEU A 176 3.34 -0.86 14.45
C LEU A 176 4.85 -0.67 14.28
N ASP A 177 5.56 -1.67 13.70
CA ASP A 177 7.02 -1.69 13.61
C ASP A 177 7.54 -1.96 12.19
N PHE A 178 6.66 -1.91 11.19
CA PHE A 178 7.07 -2.19 9.82
C PHE A 178 8.13 -1.19 9.30
N ILE A 179 8.86 -1.61 8.29
CA ILE A 179 9.91 -0.84 7.64
C ILE A 179 9.45 -0.52 6.21
N PRO A 180 9.16 0.74 5.89
CA PRO A 180 8.85 1.16 4.52
C PRO A 180 9.92 0.75 3.52
N ARG A 181 9.52 0.32 2.35
CA ARG A 181 10.38 -0.29 1.32
C ARG A 181 11.10 0.75 0.43
N ILE A 182 11.65 1.81 1.05
CA ILE A 182 12.37 2.89 0.34
C ILE A 182 13.58 2.37 -0.44
N ALA A 183 14.45 1.61 0.23
CA ALA A 183 15.68 1.12 -0.39
C ALA A 183 15.36 0.19 -1.57
N GLU A 184 14.34 -0.64 -1.39
CA GLU A 184 13.85 -1.59 -2.38
C GLU A 184 13.24 -0.89 -3.60
N ALA A 185 12.31 0.06 -3.38
CA ALA A 185 11.67 0.82 -4.43
C ALA A 185 12.68 1.66 -5.23
N ARG A 186 13.59 2.34 -4.53
CA ARG A 186 14.68 3.11 -5.15
C ARG A 186 15.60 2.24 -5.99
N TRP A 187 15.92 1.03 -5.51
CA TRP A 187 16.72 0.08 -6.26
C TRP A 187 15.97 -0.47 -7.47
N LEU A 188 14.69 -0.84 -7.33
CA LEU A 188 13.83 -1.30 -8.42
C LEU A 188 13.79 -0.28 -9.55
N THR A 189 13.45 0.97 -9.24
CA THR A 189 13.29 2.04 -10.24
C THR A 189 14.61 2.51 -10.86
N ALA A 190 15.75 2.24 -10.20
CA ALA A 190 17.08 2.52 -10.74
C ALA A 190 17.57 1.46 -11.73
N ASN A 191 17.16 0.20 -11.58
CA ASN A 191 17.74 -0.92 -12.31
C ASN A 191 16.77 -1.59 -13.28
N PHE A 192 15.46 -1.32 -13.13
CA PHE A 192 14.40 -1.93 -13.93
C PHE A 192 13.36 -0.90 -14.34
N LYS A 193 12.72 -1.14 -15.48
CA LYS A 193 11.57 -0.36 -15.91
C LYS A 193 10.30 -0.93 -15.27
N ILE A 194 10.05 -0.56 -14.01
CA ILE A 194 8.80 -0.87 -13.32
C ILE A 194 7.68 -0.08 -13.98
N ARG A 195 6.55 -0.73 -14.30
CA ARG A 195 5.45 -0.13 -15.04
C ARG A 195 4.34 0.41 -14.17
N ALA A 196 4.04 -0.30 -13.09
CA ALA A 196 3.08 0.13 -12.09
C ALA A 196 3.58 -0.32 -10.71
N MET A 197 3.34 0.46 -9.69
CA MET A 197 3.72 0.13 -8.31
C MET A 197 2.81 0.86 -7.33
N MET A 198 2.55 0.24 -6.20
CA MET A 198 1.92 0.79 -5.01
C MET A 198 2.37 0.01 -3.79
N ASP A 199 2.09 0.50 -2.59
CA ASP A 199 2.21 -0.31 -1.39
C ASP A 199 0.91 -1.09 -1.09
N ILE A 200 1.00 -2.09 -0.20
CA ILE A 200 -0.15 -2.88 0.26
C ILE A 200 -0.52 -2.38 1.65
N SER A 201 -1.51 -1.50 1.72
CA SER A 201 -2.02 -0.88 2.95
C SER A 201 -3.38 -1.45 3.38
N ASP A 202 -4.29 -1.69 2.44
CA ASP A 202 -5.65 -2.18 2.71
C ASP A 202 -5.79 -3.69 2.47
N GLY A 203 -4.69 -4.33 2.11
CA GLY A 203 -4.60 -5.74 1.77
C GLY A 203 -4.65 -6.01 0.27
N LEU A 204 -4.01 -7.10 -0.14
CA LEU A 204 -3.84 -7.44 -1.55
C LEU A 204 -5.18 -7.52 -2.31
N ALA A 205 -6.26 -7.95 -1.63
CA ALA A 205 -7.60 -8.05 -2.22
C ALA A 205 -8.22 -6.68 -2.57
N ALA A 206 -7.81 -5.59 -1.91
CA ALA A 206 -8.24 -4.22 -2.21
C ALA A 206 -7.26 -3.52 -3.16
N ASP A 207 -5.96 -3.66 -2.92
CA ASP A 207 -4.92 -2.86 -3.57
C ASP A 207 -4.60 -3.35 -4.99
N LEU A 208 -4.57 -4.66 -5.23
CA LEU A 208 -4.35 -5.20 -6.57
C LEU A 208 -5.43 -4.77 -7.58
N PRO A 209 -6.75 -4.80 -7.25
CA PRO A 209 -7.77 -4.23 -8.12
C PRO A 209 -7.58 -2.74 -8.42
N ARG A 210 -7.08 -1.94 -7.46
CA ARG A 210 -6.78 -0.52 -7.66
C ARG A 210 -5.66 -0.32 -8.68
N LEU A 211 -4.55 -1.06 -8.54
CA LEU A 211 -3.43 -1.06 -9.50
C LEU A 211 -3.88 -1.51 -10.90
N ALA A 212 -4.65 -2.58 -10.99
CA ALA A 212 -5.14 -3.10 -12.25
C ALA A 212 -6.09 -2.10 -12.94
N ARG A 213 -7.01 -1.48 -12.18
CA ARG A 213 -7.93 -0.45 -12.67
C ARG A 213 -7.19 0.78 -13.17
N ALA A 214 -6.21 1.29 -12.42
CA ALA A 214 -5.39 2.42 -12.81
C ALA A 214 -4.58 2.13 -14.09
N SER A 215 -4.22 0.86 -14.32
CA SER A 215 -3.53 0.38 -15.51
C SER A 215 -4.48 0.01 -16.68
N GLY A 216 -5.80 0.14 -16.53
CA GLY A 216 -6.78 -0.27 -17.54
C GLY A 216 -6.80 -1.77 -17.82
N CYS A 217 -6.33 -2.59 -16.88
CA CYS A 217 -6.16 -4.03 -16.99
C CYS A 217 -7.11 -4.79 -16.05
N GLY A 218 -7.31 -6.07 -16.33
CA GLY A 218 -7.67 -7.10 -15.36
C GLY A 218 -6.41 -7.75 -14.79
N PHE A 219 -6.57 -8.75 -13.93
CA PHE A 219 -5.45 -9.50 -13.37
C PHE A 219 -5.82 -10.95 -13.11
N GLU A 220 -4.80 -11.77 -12.96
CA GLU A 220 -4.89 -13.16 -12.55
C GLU A 220 -3.78 -13.44 -11.56
N ILE A 221 -4.12 -14.06 -10.42
CA ILE A 221 -3.16 -14.46 -9.39
C ILE A 221 -3.35 -15.93 -9.03
N CYS A 222 -2.27 -16.54 -8.53
CA CYS A 222 -2.26 -17.90 -8.02
C CYS A 222 -2.21 -17.86 -6.49
N GLU A 223 -3.25 -18.33 -5.81
CA GLU A 223 -3.34 -18.30 -4.35
C GLU A 223 -2.18 -19.01 -3.65
N GLU A 224 -1.71 -20.11 -4.23
CA GLU A 224 -0.62 -20.90 -3.70
C GLU A 224 0.71 -20.14 -3.67
N THR A 225 0.87 -19.14 -4.56
CA THR A 225 2.08 -18.33 -4.64
C THR A 225 2.06 -17.10 -3.73
N ILE A 226 0.91 -16.76 -3.12
CA ILE A 226 0.83 -15.59 -2.24
C ILE A 226 1.75 -15.77 -1.03
N PRO A 227 2.74 -14.87 -0.84
CA PRO A 227 3.69 -14.99 0.26
C PRO A 227 2.99 -14.66 1.59
N ARG A 228 2.97 -15.62 2.52
CA ARG A 228 2.28 -15.49 3.80
C ARG A 228 3.25 -15.45 4.96
N ASN A 229 2.95 -14.66 5.97
CA ASN A 229 3.59 -14.78 7.27
C ASN A 229 3.28 -16.16 7.89
N ARG A 230 4.19 -16.65 8.74
CA ARG A 230 4.04 -17.96 9.39
C ARG A 230 2.74 -17.98 10.20
N GLY A 231 1.93 -19.01 10.00
CA GLY A 231 0.66 -19.20 10.69
C GLY A 231 -0.54 -18.47 10.07
N CYS A 232 -0.33 -17.63 9.04
CA CYS A 232 -1.41 -16.92 8.38
C CYS A 232 -2.08 -17.76 7.28
N THR A 233 -3.39 -17.63 7.17
CA THR A 233 -4.19 -18.17 6.08
C THR A 233 -4.06 -17.30 4.82
N VAL A 234 -4.47 -17.85 3.66
CA VAL A 234 -4.55 -17.07 2.41
C VAL A 234 -5.53 -15.88 2.57
N ALA A 235 -6.66 -16.11 3.24
CA ALA A 235 -7.64 -15.05 3.49
C ALA A 235 -7.03 -13.88 4.26
N GLN A 236 -6.24 -14.16 5.30
CA GLN A 236 -5.53 -13.12 6.05
C GLN A 236 -4.50 -12.38 5.18
N ALA A 237 -3.72 -13.08 4.38
CA ALA A 237 -2.75 -12.45 3.47
C ALA A 237 -3.42 -11.59 2.40
N LEU A 238 -4.68 -11.88 2.05
CA LEU A 238 -5.46 -11.09 1.10
C LEU A 238 -6.12 -9.86 1.72
N SER A 239 -6.55 -9.95 3.00
CA SER A 239 -7.50 -8.98 3.56
C SER A 239 -7.12 -8.30 4.88
N ASP A 240 -6.07 -8.75 5.59
CA ASP A 240 -5.73 -8.13 6.88
C ASP A 240 -5.27 -6.67 6.72
N GLY A 241 -4.60 -6.33 5.62
CA GLY A 241 -4.04 -5.00 5.39
C GLY A 241 -2.85 -4.66 6.29
N GLU A 242 -2.40 -3.41 6.18
CA GLU A 242 -1.28 -2.83 6.94
C GLU A 242 0.04 -3.63 6.86
N ASP A 243 0.27 -4.30 5.73
CA ASP A 243 1.51 -5.05 5.47
C ASP A 243 2.66 -4.13 5.01
N PHE A 244 2.35 -3.04 4.31
CA PHE A 244 3.28 -2.03 3.79
C PHE A 244 4.43 -2.66 3.00
N GLU A 245 4.11 -3.69 2.22
CA GLU A 245 4.98 -4.29 1.21
C GLU A 245 4.68 -3.68 -0.17
N LEU A 246 5.62 -3.77 -1.12
CA LEU A 246 5.37 -3.28 -2.47
C LEU A 246 4.65 -4.31 -3.31
N LEU A 247 3.61 -3.88 -4.01
CA LEU A 247 2.97 -4.56 -5.13
C LEU A 247 3.38 -3.84 -6.41
N PHE A 248 3.94 -4.55 -7.39
CA PHE A 248 4.35 -3.91 -8.63
C PHE A 248 4.24 -4.82 -9.85
N ALA A 249 4.18 -4.18 -11.03
CA ALA A 249 4.14 -4.84 -12.33
C ALA A 249 5.42 -4.57 -13.12
N ALA A 250 6.03 -5.61 -13.66
CA ALA A 250 7.24 -5.55 -14.47
C ALA A 250 7.07 -6.35 -15.77
N ARG A 251 7.86 -6.02 -16.80
CA ARG A 251 7.82 -6.74 -18.07
C ARG A 251 8.20 -8.20 -17.89
N PRO A 252 7.56 -9.14 -18.60
CA PRO A 252 7.92 -10.56 -18.55
C PRO A 252 9.41 -10.81 -18.86
N ALA A 253 9.95 -10.11 -19.86
CA ALA A 253 11.36 -10.25 -20.26
C ALA A 253 12.37 -9.86 -19.17
N GLU A 254 11.95 -9.06 -18.18
CA GLU A 254 12.81 -8.62 -17.07
C GLU A 254 12.65 -9.49 -15.82
N ALA A 255 11.60 -10.30 -15.74
CA ALA A 255 11.21 -11.00 -14.53
C ALA A 255 12.34 -11.88 -13.94
N SER A 256 12.94 -12.77 -14.73
CA SER A 256 14.00 -13.66 -14.26
C SER A 256 15.26 -12.92 -13.83
N ARG A 257 15.64 -11.85 -14.58
CA ARG A 257 16.77 -10.99 -14.21
C ARG A 257 16.50 -10.25 -12.90
N LEU A 258 15.29 -9.74 -12.74
CA LEU A 258 14.84 -9.04 -11.54
C LEU A 258 14.91 -9.96 -10.32
N GLU A 259 14.33 -11.15 -10.38
CA GLU A 259 14.36 -12.14 -9.29
C GLU A 259 15.79 -12.54 -8.89
N ALA A 260 16.66 -12.79 -9.89
CA ALA A 260 18.04 -13.16 -9.65
C ALA A 260 18.85 -12.02 -8.97
N GLN A 261 18.67 -10.77 -9.44
CA GLN A 261 19.35 -9.61 -8.88
C GLN A 261 18.79 -9.21 -7.52
N TRP A 262 17.47 -9.31 -7.33
CA TRP A 262 16.82 -9.06 -6.03
C TRP A 262 17.37 -9.99 -4.95
N ARG A 263 17.44 -11.29 -5.23
CA ARG A 263 17.93 -12.30 -4.27
C ARG A 263 19.36 -12.01 -3.81
N ARG A 264 20.19 -11.44 -4.68
CA ARG A 264 21.55 -10.99 -4.31
C ARG A 264 21.55 -9.71 -3.50
N LYS A 265 20.69 -8.74 -3.87
CA LYS A 265 20.65 -7.41 -3.24
C LYS A 265 19.95 -7.43 -1.90
N PHE A 266 18.86 -8.17 -1.80
CA PHE A 266 18.00 -8.26 -0.61
C PHE A 266 17.80 -9.72 -0.16
N PRO A 267 18.85 -10.42 0.27
CA PRO A 267 18.78 -11.87 0.55
C PRO A 267 17.83 -12.24 1.69
N LYS A 268 17.50 -11.28 2.58
CA LYS A 268 16.60 -11.48 3.71
C LYS A 268 15.14 -11.08 3.42
N LEU A 269 14.88 -10.45 2.26
CA LEU A 269 13.55 -10.00 1.87
C LEU A 269 13.09 -10.79 0.65
N PRO A 270 12.10 -11.67 0.77
CA PRO A 270 11.59 -12.40 -0.38
C PRO A 270 10.93 -11.46 -1.39
N LEU A 271 11.07 -11.82 -2.66
CA LEU A 271 10.30 -11.27 -3.76
C LEU A 271 9.54 -12.42 -4.39
N THR A 272 8.22 -12.28 -4.50
CA THR A 272 7.35 -13.36 -4.98
C THR A 272 6.56 -12.91 -6.20
N LYS A 273 6.65 -13.69 -7.26
CA LYS A 273 5.75 -13.59 -8.42
C LYS A 273 4.40 -14.18 -8.02
N ILE A 274 3.35 -13.37 -8.06
CA ILE A 274 2.00 -13.78 -7.63
C ILE A 274 1.02 -13.96 -8.80
N GLY A 275 1.35 -13.51 -10.00
CA GLY A 275 0.45 -13.58 -11.15
C GLY A 275 0.85 -12.64 -12.27
N ALA A 276 -0.14 -12.16 -13.03
CA ALA A 276 0.07 -11.23 -14.13
C ALA A 276 -1.15 -10.32 -14.38
N LEU A 277 -0.89 -9.15 -14.95
CA LEU A 277 -1.95 -8.31 -15.53
C LEU A 277 -2.50 -8.96 -16.80
N ARG A 278 -3.81 -8.83 -17.03
CA ARG A 278 -4.54 -9.41 -18.16
C ARG A 278 -5.27 -8.33 -18.97
N ARG A 279 -5.62 -8.62 -20.19
CA ARG A 279 -6.56 -7.75 -20.93
C ARG A 279 -7.89 -7.72 -20.18
N ARG A 280 -8.45 -6.53 -20.05
CA ARG A 280 -9.79 -6.35 -19.52
C ARG A 280 -10.80 -6.79 -20.58
N ASN A 281 -11.66 -7.74 -20.25
CA ASN A 281 -12.79 -8.18 -21.07
C ASN A 281 -14.03 -8.37 -20.18
N ALA A 282 -15.19 -8.65 -20.78
CA ALA A 282 -16.44 -8.82 -20.04
C ALA A 282 -16.37 -10.01 -19.05
N ASP A 283 -15.62 -11.06 -19.39
CA ASP A 283 -15.48 -12.29 -18.59
C ASP A 283 -14.43 -12.15 -17.47
N ASN A 284 -13.57 -11.13 -17.54
CA ASN A 284 -12.53 -10.82 -16.55
C ASN A 284 -12.62 -9.36 -16.10
N PRO A 285 -13.71 -8.98 -15.40
CA PRO A 285 -13.83 -7.65 -14.81
C PRO A 285 -12.75 -7.48 -13.73
N VAL A 286 -12.34 -6.22 -13.44
CA VAL A 286 -11.30 -5.84 -12.46
C VAL A 286 -11.47 -6.51 -11.08
N HIS A 287 -12.63 -7.13 -10.81
CA HIS A 287 -12.99 -7.74 -9.54
C HIS A 287 -12.94 -9.28 -9.52
N SER A 288 -12.49 -9.96 -10.58
CA SER A 288 -12.39 -11.42 -10.54
C SER A 288 -11.02 -11.83 -9.98
N LEU A 289 -11.00 -12.26 -8.72
CA LEU A 289 -9.99 -13.21 -8.24
C LEU A 289 -10.24 -14.53 -8.98
N ALA A 290 -9.68 -14.69 -10.19
CA ALA A 290 -9.63 -15.96 -10.86
C ALA A 290 -8.57 -16.81 -10.15
N VAL A 291 -9.01 -17.60 -9.18
CA VAL A 291 -8.18 -18.56 -8.48
C VAL A 291 -7.98 -19.75 -9.41
N GLN A 292 -6.86 -19.78 -10.12
CA GLN A 292 -6.42 -21.03 -10.75
C GLN A 292 -5.85 -21.95 -9.66
N ARG A 293 -6.62 -22.95 -9.27
CA ARG A 293 -6.05 -24.11 -8.59
C ARG A 293 -5.28 -24.89 -9.66
N THR A 294 -3.96 -24.88 -9.57
CA THR A 294 -3.13 -25.77 -10.38
C THR A 294 -3.47 -27.20 -9.99
N GLY A 295 -4.17 -27.91 -10.89
CA GLY A 295 -4.55 -29.29 -10.69
C GLY A 295 -3.33 -30.20 -10.66
N LEU A 296 -2.98 -30.66 -9.48
CA LEU A 296 -2.21 -31.88 -9.22
C LEU A 296 -3.07 -32.79 -8.34
N SER A 297 -4.16 -33.31 -8.92
CA SER A 297 -4.81 -34.56 -8.48
C SER A 297 -5.86 -35.00 -9.49
N ALA A 298 -5.42 -35.36 -10.70
CA ALA A 298 -6.13 -36.29 -11.52
C ALA A 298 -5.69 -37.68 -11.07
N LEU A 299 -6.44 -38.29 -10.16
CA LEU A 299 -6.61 -39.73 -9.99
C LEU A 299 -7.39 -40.03 -8.70
N ARG A 300 -8.71 -40.05 -8.81
CA ARG A 300 -9.60 -41.09 -8.27
C ARG A 300 -11.05 -40.81 -8.64
N ASN A 301 -11.58 -41.73 -9.42
CA ASN A 301 -12.98 -41.83 -9.84
C ASN A 301 -13.90 -42.05 -8.63
N SER A 302 -15.03 -41.40 -8.54
CA SER A 302 -16.38 -41.91 -8.82
C SER A 302 -17.48 -41.11 -8.12
N PRO A 303 -18.75 -41.24 -8.51
CA PRO A 303 -19.65 -40.12 -8.65
C PRO A 303 -20.74 -40.03 -7.57
N ALA A 304 -21.53 -38.99 -7.71
CA ALA A 304 -22.87 -38.76 -7.13
C ALA A 304 -22.92 -38.00 -5.79
N SER A 305 -23.37 -36.78 -5.81
CA SER A 305 -24.70 -36.34 -5.46
C SER A 305 -24.71 -34.82 -5.17
N ALA A 306 -25.58 -34.16 -5.90
CA ALA A 306 -26.43 -33.01 -5.56
C ALA A 306 -25.96 -31.91 -4.61
N LYS A 307 -25.83 -30.70 -5.20
CA LYS A 307 -26.34 -29.42 -4.75
C LYS A 307 -26.14 -29.01 -3.27
N ARG A 308 -25.13 -28.14 -3.05
CA ARG A 308 -25.30 -26.93 -2.26
C ARG A 308 -24.29 -25.87 -2.76
N ARG A 309 -24.78 -24.83 -3.43
CA ARG A 309 -24.01 -23.60 -3.69
C ARG A 309 -23.85 -22.88 -2.35
N SER A 310 -22.74 -23.06 -1.66
CA SER A 310 -22.32 -22.17 -0.62
C SER A 310 -21.47 -21.07 -1.28
N THR A 311 -22.06 -19.91 -1.48
CA THR A 311 -21.33 -18.70 -1.79
C THR A 311 -20.55 -18.29 -0.55
N LYS A 312 -19.27 -18.72 -0.47
CA LYS A 312 -18.35 -18.15 0.52
C LYS A 312 -18.21 -16.67 0.20
N PRO A 313 -18.30 -15.76 1.18
CA PRO A 313 -18.05 -14.34 0.96
C PRO A 313 -16.65 -14.17 0.39
N LYS A 314 -16.51 -13.35 -0.66
CA LYS A 314 -15.20 -13.00 -1.21
C LYS A 314 -14.43 -12.19 -0.17
N PRO A 315 -13.13 -12.46 0.04
CA PRO A 315 -12.32 -11.62 0.93
C PRO A 315 -12.32 -10.18 0.40
N ARG A 316 -12.62 -9.24 1.28
CA ARG A 316 -12.57 -7.79 1.03
C ARG A 316 -11.37 -7.25 1.80
N GLY A 317 -10.67 -6.27 1.25
CA GLY A 317 -9.66 -5.52 1.97
C GLY A 317 -10.27 -4.63 3.06
N HIS A 318 -9.42 -3.94 3.81
CA HIS A 318 -9.84 -2.99 4.83
C HIS A 318 -10.61 -1.82 4.17
N ASP A 319 -11.75 -1.43 4.74
CA ASP A 319 -12.55 -0.28 4.33
C ASP A 319 -12.87 0.55 5.58
N HIS A 320 -12.41 1.80 5.59
CA HIS A 320 -12.57 2.71 6.73
C HIS A 320 -14.03 3.08 7.04
N PHE A 321 -14.96 2.78 6.14
CA PHE A 321 -16.39 3.13 6.27
C PHE A 321 -17.33 1.91 6.30
N ALA A 322 -16.79 0.68 6.24
CA ALA A 322 -17.55 -0.56 6.27
C ALA A 322 -17.95 -0.97 7.71
#